data_047a5a5dfd1cddca5d1c7378e978720f
#
_entry.id   047a5a5dfd1cddca5d1c7378e978720f
#
_cell.length_a   1.000
_cell.length_b   1.000
_cell.length_c   1.000
_cell.angle_alpha   90.00
_cell.angle_beta   90.00
_cell.angle_gamma   90.00
#
_symmetry.space_group_name_H-M   'P 1'
#
loop_
_entity.id
_entity.type
_entity.pdbx_description
1 polymer ?
#
loop_
_entity_poly.entity_id
_entity_poly.type
_entity_poly.pdbx_seq_one_letter_code
_entity_poly.pdbx_strand_id
1 'polypeptide(L)'
;MLADVLGVSLHSFRRLHASFGTLAIALAVFHTVLAVVATGKLNLHGPKDKYALVFIPLALRNVWYEGALRMHQALSLAFAYAIWRHVGSVKLFPSLYIYVGGALFLTTSTAFLGYVVYRNRSGLSWARISLDKGTIQVRLQLSRPLKVQAGQYISLWLPSVSSSSFAQTHPFTITSWSKGPQNFLDFFIEPRHGFTKDLLALLEDGPTTCLALFSGPHGKQLPISRYENIVMLATEFGIAAHLSYLKQLMHDQRNRTTPVRRIHLVWQMKTRDVGIAAQKLLNKALNEDKLNGQDSLRVSMYVTEENIEDLPFGDRAMAHHGPIPLADIVSSELRERRPGSETYLHVAP
;
A
#
# COMPACT_ATOMS: atom_id res chain seq x y z
N MET A 1 -3.73 -10.95 3.55
CA MET A 1 -4.31 -12.30 3.59
C MET A 1 -5.62 -12.34 4.39
N LEU A 2 -5.64 -12.12 5.73
CA LEU A 2 -6.89 -12.22 6.49
C LEU A 2 -7.95 -11.23 5.99
N ALA A 3 -7.57 -9.98 5.71
CA ALA A 3 -8.46 -8.98 5.11
C ALA A 3 -9.00 -9.44 3.74
N ASP A 4 -8.15 -10.05 2.90
CA ASP A 4 -8.56 -10.56 1.58
C ASP A 4 -9.53 -11.74 1.71
N VAL A 5 -9.28 -12.66 2.65
CA VAL A 5 -10.17 -13.81 2.94
C VAL A 5 -11.52 -13.32 3.44
N LEU A 6 -11.54 -12.34 4.34
CA LEU A 6 -12.77 -11.76 4.88
C LEU A 6 -13.47 -10.80 3.91
N GLY A 7 -12.83 -10.50 2.76
CA GLY A 7 -13.38 -9.55 1.80
C GLY A 7 -13.43 -8.11 2.30
N VAL A 8 -12.68 -7.76 3.33
CA VAL A 8 -12.63 -6.44 3.95
C VAL A 8 -11.42 -5.65 3.41
N SER A 9 -11.58 -4.34 3.22
CA SER A 9 -10.44 -3.51 2.80
C SER A 9 -9.36 -3.50 3.89
N LEU A 10 -8.09 -3.37 3.50
CA LEU A 10 -6.97 -3.27 4.45
C LEU A 10 -7.15 -2.07 5.39
N HIS A 11 -7.72 -0.96 4.88
CA HIS A 11 -8.03 0.23 5.67
C HIS A 11 -9.08 -0.06 6.76
N SER A 12 -10.18 -0.73 6.40
CA SER A 12 -11.21 -1.14 7.37
C SER A 12 -10.66 -2.11 8.41
N PHE A 13 -9.82 -3.06 7.97
CA PHE A 13 -9.17 -4.00 8.89
C PHE A 13 -8.25 -3.30 9.88
N ARG A 14 -7.46 -2.32 9.44
CA ARG A 14 -6.61 -1.49 10.32
C ARG A 14 -7.44 -0.66 11.32
N ARG A 15 -8.56 -0.10 10.88
CA ARG A 15 -9.49 0.64 11.78
C ARG A 15 -10.07 -0.28 12.83
N LEU A 16 -10.54 -1.48 12.47
CA LEU A 16 -11.04 -2.48 13.42
C LEU A 16 -9.97 -2.86 14.44
N HIS A 17 -8.75 -3.18 13.98
CA HIS A 17 -7.63 -3.49 14.87
C HIS A 17 -7.34 -2.35 15.86
N ALA A 18 -7.30 -1.11 15.38
CA ALA A 18 -7.08 0.06 16.22
C ALA A 18 -8.22 0.24 17.25
N SER A 19 -9.49 0.07 16.85
CA SER A 19 -10.64 0.18 17.74
C SER A 19 -10.63 -0.87 18.83
N PHE A 20 -10.37 -2.14 18.47
CA PHE A 20 -10.26 -3.23 19.47
C PHE A 20 -9.07 -3.02 20.40
N GLY A 21 -7.93 -2.57 19.89
CA GLY A 21 -6.77 -2.23 20.71
C GLY A 21 -7.06 -1.11 21.70
N THR A 22 -7.70 -0.03 21.25
CA THR A 22 -8.12 1.08 22.12
C THR A 22 -9.09 0.63 23.20
N LEU A 23 -10.08 -0.19 22.84
CA LEU A 23 -11.03 -0.76 23.80
C LEU A 23 -10.33 -1.65 24.83
N ALA A 24 -9.43 -2.53 24.40
CA ALA A 24 -8.66 -3.40 25.31
C ALA A 24 -7.83 -2.59 26.32
N ILE A 25 -7.19 -1.51 25.86
CA ILE A 25 -6.44 -0.58 26.70
C ILE A 25 -7.38 0.12 27.71
N ALA A 26 -8.51 0.66 27.24
CA ALA A 26 -9.48 1.35 28.10
C ALA A 26 -10.00 0.39 29.20
N LEU A 27 -10.33 -0.86 28.85
CA LEU A 27 -10.77 -1.86 29.81
C LEU A 27 -9.67 -2.24 30.81
N ALA A 28 -8.41 -2.34 30.37
CA ALA A 28 -7.26 -2.62 31.25
C ALA A 28 -7.07 -1.47 32.25
N VAL A 29 -7.13 -0.22 31.80
CA VAL A 29 -7.05 0.97 32.68
C VAL A 29 -8.21 0.98 33.65
N PHE A 30 -9.44 0.78 33.18
CA PHE A 30 -10.63 0.72 34.03
C PHE A 30 -10.52 -0.38 35.10
N HIS A 31 -10.09 -1.58 34.72
CA HIS A 31 -9.83 -2.67 35.65
C HIS A 31 -8.79 -2.30 36.71
N THR A 32 -7.68 -1.67 36.30
CA THR A 32 -6.64 -1.23 37.20
C THR A 32 -7.16 -0.18 38.19
N VAL A 33 -7.92 0.82 37.71
CA VAL A 33 -8.55 1.84 38.57
C VAL A 33 -9.50 1.19 39.60
N LEU A 34 -10.38 0.29 39.17
CA LEU A 34 -11.27 -0.43 40.06
C LEU A 34 -10.52 -1.22 41.11
N ALA A 35 -9.45 -1.92 40.73
CA ALA A 35 -8.61 -2.68 41.65
C ALA A 35 -7.96 -1.78 42.70
N VAL A 36 -7.44 -0.60 42.29
CA VAL A 36 -6.88 0.39 43.20
C VAL A 36 -7.92 0.97 44.15
N VAL A 37 -9.10 1.33 43.64
CA VAL A 37 -10.19 1.86 44.47
C VAL A 37 -10.66 0.79 45.49
N ALA A 38 -10.79 -0.46 45.06
CA ALA A 38 -11.23 -1.56 45.92
C ALA A 38 -10.21 -1.97 46.99
N THR A 39 -8.91 -1.84 46.70
CA THR A 39 -7.83 -2.26 47.61
C THR A 39 -7.22 -1.11 48.42
N GLY A 40 -7.50 0.15 48.05
CA GLY A 40 -6.94 1.37 48.68
C GLY A 40 -5.44 1.52 48.54
N LYS A 41 -4.74 0.65 47.77
CA LYS A 41 -3.27 0.65 47.62
C LYS A 41 -2.88 0.44 46.18
N LEU A 42 -2.14 1.40 45.63
CA LEU A 42 -1.38 1.21 44.37
C LEU A 42 -0.05 0.55 44.73
N ASN A 43 0.04 -0.75 44.65
CA ASN A 43 1.28 -1.47 45.00
C ASN A 43 2.16 -1.64 43.77
N LEU A 44 2.94 -0.58 43.45
CA LEU A 44 3.85 -0.53 42.28
C LEU A 44 5.05 -1.46 42.43
N HIS A 45 5.21 -2.14 43.55
CA HIS A 45 6.35 -3.03 43.83
C HIS A 45 6.08 -4.51 43.53
N GLY A 46 4.84 -4.86 43.16
CA GLY A 46 4.52 -6.22 42.73
C GLY A 46 4.95 -6.51 41.28
N PRO A 47 5.34 -7.77 40.97
CA PRO A 47 5.68 -8.13 39.59
C PRO A 47 4.50 -7.94 38.60
N LYS A 48 3.30 -7.68 39.10
CA LYS A 48 2.05 -7.51 38.33
C LYS A 48 1.82 -6.07 37.83
N ASP A 49 2.43 -5.05 38.43
CA ASP A 49 2.11 -3.64 38.21
C ASP A 49 3.08 -2.93 37.22
N LYS A 50 4.16 -3.60 36.81
CA LYS A 50 5.15 -3.07 35.86
C LYS A 50 4.65 -2.96 34.41
N TYR A 51 3.43 -3.39 34.14
CA TYR A 51 2.88 -3.49 32.80
C TYR A 51 2.07 -2.26 32.33
N ALA A 52 1.97 -1.21 33.18
CA ALA A 52 1.31 0.04 32.83
C ALA A 52 2.07 0.89 31.79
N LEU A 53 3.33 0.54 31.47
CA LEU A 53 4.20 1.28 30.53
C LEU A 53 3.94 0.99 29.04
N VAL A 54 2.83 0.34 28.70
CA VAL A 54 2.49 -0.12 27.34
C VAL A 54 2.13 1.03 26.37
N PHE A 55 2.05 2.29 26.82
CA PHE A 55 1.50 3.40 26.06
C PHE A 55 2.48 4.22 25.19
N ILE A 56 3.77 3.98 25.31
CA ILE A 56 4.83 4.77 24.65
C ILE A 56 4.93 4.60 23.11
N PRO A 57 4.52 3.47 22.47
CA PRO A 57 4.78 3.26 21.05
C PRO A 57 4.01 4.15 20.09
N LEU A 58 2.86 4.69 20.50
CA LEU A 58 1.98 5.46 19.59
C LEU A 58 2.59 6.81 19.17
N ALA A 59 3.33 7.46 20.06
CA ALA A 59 3.99 8.74 19.77
C ALA A 59 5.21 8.59 18.83
N LEU A 60 5.89 7.42 18.87
CA LEU A 60 7.09 7.16 18.08
C LEU A 60 6.80 6.72 16.64
N ARG A 61 5.56 6.39 16.31
CA ARG A 61 5.18 5.86 14.98
C ARG A 61 5.53 6.80 13.83
N ASN A 62 5.42 8.10 14.03
CA ASN A 62 5.67 9.09 12.98
C ASN A 62 7.16 9.37 12.76
N VAL A 63 8.01 9.08 13.76
CA VAL A 63 9.45 9.35 13.72
C VAL A 63 10.24 8.09 13.33
N TRP A 64 9.81 6.93 13.82
CA TRP A 64 10.52 5.66 13.61
C TRP A 64 9.53 4.50 13.50
N TYR A 65 8.90 4.37 12.33
CA TYR A 65 7.83 3.41 12.07
C TYR A 65 8.24 1.95 12.35
N GLU A 66 9.41 1.53 11.88
CA GLU A 66 9.88 0.13 12.02
C GLU A 66 10.16 -0.22 13.48
N GLY A 67 10.82 0.66 14.21
CA GLY A 67 11.06 0.47 15.64
C GLY A 67 9.78 0.50 16.45
N ALA A 68 8.87 1.40 16.14
CA ALA A 68 7.54 1.46 16.77
C ALA A 68 6.76 0.15 16.55
N LEU A 69 6.82 -0.43 15.34
CA LEU A 69 6.19 -1.70 15.02
C LEU A 69 6.78 -2.85 15.82
N ARG A 70 8.12 -2.95 15.93
CA ARG A 70 8.80 -3.98 16.72
C ARG A 70 8.50 -3.86 18.20
N MET A 71 8.51 -2.62 18.70
CA MET A 71 8.13 -2.34 20.09
C MET A 71 6.68 -2.72 20.36
N HIS A 72 5.75 -2.39 19.46
CA HIS A 72 4.36 -2.81 19.57
C HIS A 72 4.22 -4.34 19.61
N GLN A 73 4.94 -5.08 18.77
CA GLN A 73 4.95 -6.54 18.78
C GLN A 73 5.49 -7.10 20.10
N ALA A 74 6.64 -6.59 20.57
CA ALA A 74 7.24 -7.02 21.84
C ALA A 74 6.32 -6.75 23.04
N LEU A 75 5.74 -5.54 23.09
CA LEU A 75 4.81 -5.17 24.16
C LEU A 75 3.50 -5.98 24.10
N SER A 76 3.01 -6.31 22.92
CA SER A 76 1.82 -7.17 22.76
C SER A 76 2.08 -8.59 23.29
N LEU A 77 3.27 -9.14 23.05
CA LEU A 77 3.68 -10.44 23.60
C LEU A 77 3.85 -10.38 25.11
N ALA A 78 4.50 -9.32 25.62
CA ALA A 78 4.67 -9.10 27.06
C ALA A 78 3.30 -8.95 27.77
N PHE A 79 2.37 -8.22 27.15
CA PHE A 79 1.00 -8.06 27.65
C PHE A 79 0.24 -9.38 27.65
N ALA A 80 0.31 -10.16 26.57
CA ALA A 80 -0.29 -11.49 26.51
C ALA A 80 0.26 -12.44 27.60
N TYR A 81 1.58 -12.41 27.80
CA TYR A 81 2.25 -13.16 28.86
C TYR A 81 1.79 -12.70 30.25
N ALA A 82 1.71 -11.39 30.49
CA ALA A 82 1.24 -10.84 31.76
C ALA A 82 -0.19 -11.25 32.08
N ILE A 83 -1.10 -11.18 31.09
CA ILE A 83 -2.49 -11.66 31.25
C ILE A 83 -2.50 -13.16 31.56
N TRP A 84 -1.74 -13.96 30.83
CA TRP A 84 -1.63 -15.40 31.08
C TRP A 84 -1.18 -15.70 32.50
N ARG A 85 -0.14 -14.99 33.00
CA ARG A 85 0.33 -15.12 34.38
C ARG A 85 -0.69 -14.65 35.43
N HIS A 86 -1.45 -13.61 35.11
CA HIS A 86 -2.46 -13.06 35.99
C HIS A 86 -3.69 -14.00 36.11
N VAL A 87 -4.14 -14.54 34.97
CA VAL A 87 -5.35 -15.38 34.89
C VAL A 87 -5.05 -16.83 35.21
N GLY A 88 -3.88 -17.36 34.88
CA GLY A 88 -3.52 -18.76 34.99
C GLY A 88 -3.54 -19.34 36.42
N SER A 89 -3.64 -18.49 37.43
CA SER A 89 -3.76 -18.92 38.84
C SER A 89 -5.19 -19.03 39.36
N VAL A 90 -6.19 -18.62 38.56
CA VAL A 90 -7.53 -18.37 39.16
C VAL A 90 -8.63 -19.33 38.70
N LYS A 91 -8.81 -19.67 37.49
CA LYS A 91 -9.81 -20.65 36.99
C LYS A 91 -9.66 -20.93 35.50
N LEU A 92 -10.14 -22.11 35.06
CA LEU A 92 -10.01 -22.59 33.66
C LEU A 92 -10.71 -21.66 32.63
N PHE A 93 -11.86 -21.09 32.99
CA PHE A 93 -12.67 -20.31 32.06
C PHE A 93 -12.03 -19.01 31.52
N PRO A 94 -11.43 -18.15 32.32
CA PRO A 94 -10.73 -16.96 31.76
C PRO A 94 -9.47 -17.30 30.95
N SER A 95 -8.78 -18.39 31.28
CA SER A 95 -7.61 -18.88 30.55
C SER A 95 -7.97 -19.36 29.14
N LEU A 96 -9.20 -19.88 28.96
CA LEU A 96 -9.68 -20.36 27.66
C LEU A 96 -9.60 -19.30 26.57
N TYR A 97 -9.93 -18.03 26.85
CA TYR A 97 -9.84 -16.94 25.88
C TYR A 97 -8.41 -16.71 25.39
N ILE A 98 -7.41 -16.85 26.28
CA ILE A 98 -6.00 -16.70 25.92
C ILE A 98 -5.55 -17.86 25.05
N TYR A 99 -5.94 -19.10 25.39
CA TYR A 99 -5.62 -20.28 24.58
C TYR A 99 -6.29 -20.22 23.20
N VAL A 100 -7.56 -19.83 23.11
CA VAL A 100 -8.27 -19.64 21.84
C VAL A 100 -7.61 -18.54 21.01
N GLY A 101 -7.29 -17.39 21.61
CA GLY A 101 -6.58 -16.30 20.94
C GLY A 101 -5.20 -16.74 20.44
N GLY A 102 -4.43 -17.45 21.27
CA GLY A 102 -3.14 -18.03 20.90
C GLY A 102 -3.25 -19.04 19.76
N ALA A 103 -4.22 -19.94 19.82
CA ALA A 103 -4.48 -20.93 18.76
C ALA A 103 -4.85 -20.26 17.44
N LEU A 104 -5.71 -19.25 17.45
CA LEU A 104 -6.07 -18.47 16.27
C LEU A 104 -4.86 -17.73 15.69
N PHE A 105 -4.04 -17.11 16.54
CA PHE A 105 -2.81 -16.45 16.12
C PHE A 105 -1.83 -17.44 15.48
N LEU A 106 -1.56 -18.57 16.09
CA LEU A 106 -0.67 -19.60 15.56
C LEU A 106 -1.19 -20.17 14.24
N THR A 107 -2.48 -20.50 14.17
CA THR A 107 -3.10 -21.04 12.96
C THR A 107 -3.01 -20.05 11.81
N THR A 108 -3.36 -18.78 12.02
CA THR A 108 -3.30 -17.74 10.98
C THR A 108 -1.87 -17.44 10.57
N SER A 109 -0.92 -17.43 11.50
CA SER A 109 0.51 -17.21 11.20
C SER A 109 1.10 -18.37 10.42
N THR A 110 0.80 -19.63 10.81
CA THR A 110 1.26 -20.82 10.10
C THR A 110 0.63 -20.91 8.70
N ALA A 111 -0.65 -20.62 8.56
CA ALA A 111 -1.32 -20.56 7.27
C ALA A 111 -0.71 -19.48 6.36
N PHE A 112 -0.38 -18.32 6.92
CA PHE A 112 0.32 -17.26 6.16
C PHE A 112 1.70 -17.69 5.72
N LEU A 113 2.50 -18.28 6.60
CA LEU A 113 3.83 -18.80 6.25
C LEU A 113 3.73 -19.89 5.17
N GLY A 114 2.81 -20.83 5.33
CA GLY A 114 2.52 -21.85 4.33
C GLY A 114 2.13 -21.27 2.97
N TYR A 115 1.31 -20.21 2.98
CA TYR A 115 0.95 -19.50 1.76
C TYR A 115 2.17 -18.82 1.09
N VAL A 116 3.04 -18.17 1.86
CA VAL A 116 4.27 -17.56 1.32
C VAL A 116 5.18 -18.63 0.71
N VAL A 117 5.40 -19.73 1.42
CA VAL A 117 6.19 -20.87 0.93
C VAL A 117 5.57 -21.45 -0.34
N TYR A 118 4.27 -21.71 -0.34
CA TYR A 118 3.55 -22.20 -1.53
C TYR A 118 3.70 -21.24 -2.72
N ARG A 119 3.63 -19.92 -2.48
CA ARG A 119 3.72 -18.91 -3.54
C ARG A 119 5.10 -18.86 -4.18
N ASN A 120 6.16 -19.08 -3.41
CA ASN A 120 7.55 -18.99 -3.85
C ASN A 120 8.21 -20.38 -4.13
N ARG A 121 7.48 -21.49 -3.98
CA ARG A 121 8.03 -22.86 -4.10
C ARG A 121 8.52 -23.24 -5.49
N SER A 122 8.05 -22.55 -6.52
CA SER A 122 8.31 -22.96 -7.94
C SER A 122 9.63 -22.43 -8.50
N GLY A 123 10.43 -21.81 -7.66
CA GLY A 123 11.71 -21.21 -8.02
C GLY A 123 11.87 -19.84 -7.38
N LEU A 124 13.09 -19.36 -7.40
CA LEU A 124 13.44 -18.06 -6.85
C LEU A 124 13.01 -16.96 -7.83
N SER A 125 12.37 -15.94 -7.30
CA SER A 125 12.09 -14.71 -8.03
C SER A 125 13.24 -13.72 -7.82
N TRP A 126 13.52 -12.88 -8.81
CA TRP A 126 14.61 -11.93 -8.78
C TRP A 126 14.09 -10.52 -9.02
N ALA A 127 14.46 -9.61 -8.16
CA ALA A 127 14.14 -8.19 -8.31
C ALA A 127 15.33 -7.46 -8.89
N ARG A 128 15.17 -6.90 -10.09
CA ARG A 128 16.09 -5.92 -10.66
C ARG A 128 15.66 -4.54 -10.24
N ILE A 129 16.55 -3.82 -9.60
CA ILE A 129 16.29 -2.52 -8.97
C ILE A 129 17.17 -1.49 -9.64
N SER A 130 16.60 -0.36 -10.00
CA SER A 130 17.30 0.77 -10.62
C SER A 130 16.77 2.09 -10.08
N LEU A 131 17.62 3.11 -10.11
CA LEU A 131 17.27 4.49 -9.76
C LEU A 131 17.10 5.30 -11.04
N ASP A 132 15.99 6.03 -11.16
CA ASP A 132 15.74 6.95 -12.26
C ASP A 132 15.16 8.25 -11.69
N LYS A 133 15.90 9.37 -11.84
CA LYS A 133 15.49 10.69 -11.35
C LYS A 133 14.95 10.68 -9.91
N GLY A 134 15.70 10.10 -8.99
CA GLY A 134 15.31 10.02 -7.59
C GLY A 134 14.19 9.00 -7.28
N THR A 135 13.73 8.24 -8.27
CA THR A 135 12.66 7.24 -8.11
C THR A 135 13.21 5.83 -8.23
N ILE A 136 12.86 4.96 -7.33
CA ILE A 136 13.25 3.54 -7.36
C ILE A 136 12.28 2.78 -8.27
N GLN A 137 12.81 2.21 -9.35
CA GLN A 137 12.07 1.31 -10.23
C GLN A 137 12.50 -0.12 -9.95
N VAL A 138 11.52 -0.98 -9.66
CA VAL A 138 11.76 -2.40 -9.40
C VAL A 138 11.04 -3.23 -10.45
N ARG A 139 11.77 -4.14 -11.10
CA ARG A 139 11.21 -5.18 -11.96
C ARG A 139 11.43 -6.53 -11.31
N LEU A 140 10.35 -7.14 -10.86
CA LEU A 140 10.34 -8.47 -10.26
C LEU A 140 10.13 -9.50 -11.36
N GLN A 141 11.16 -10.32 -11.64
CA GLN A 141 11.06 -11.49 -12.50
C GLN A 141 10.44 -12.62 -11.70
N LEU A 142 9.31 -13.12 -12.16
CA LEU A 142 8.58 -14.18 -11.49
C LEU A 142 9.07 -15.56 -11.95
N SER A 143 9.16 -16.50 -11.02
CA SER A 143 9.43 -17.91 -11.34
C SER A 143 8.25 -18.61 -12.05
N ARG A 144 7.03 -18.08 -11.86
CA ARG A 144 5.80 -18.51 -12.55
C ARG A 144 4.98 -17.31 -12.99
N PRO A 145 4.36 -17.38 -14.17
CA PRO A 145 3.44 -16.34 -14.62
C PRO A 145 2.31 -16.11 -13.62
N LEU A 146 1.98 -14.86 -13.37
CA LEU A 146 0.98 -14.44 -12.40
C LEU A 146 -0.09 -13.58 -13.07
N LYS A 147 -1.35 -13.93 -12.90
CA LYS A 147 -2.48 -13.08 -13.30
C LYS A 147 -2.69 -12.02 -12.24
N VAL A 148 -2.64 -10.75 -12.64
CA VAL A 148 -2.79 -9.59 -11.77
C VAL A 148 -3.94 -8.73 -12.29
N GLN A 149 -4.79 -8.26 -11.39
CA GLN A 149 -5.82 -7.28 -11.69
C GLN A 149 -5.30 -5.87 -11.43
N ALA A 150 -5.82 -4.88 -12.15
CA ALA A 150 -5.44 -3.49 -11.92
C ALA A 150 -5.78 -3.05 -10.48
N GLY A 151 -4.91 -2.24 -9.90
CA GLY A 151 -5.04 -1.76 -8.52
C GLY A 151 -4.58 -2.75 -7.44
N GLN A 152 -4.11 -3.94 -7.81
CA GLN A 152 -3.55 -4.88 -6.85
C GLN A 152 -2.12 -4.52 -6.45
N TYR A 153 -1.72 -5.00 -5.27
CA TYR A 153 -0.37 -4.85 -4.71
C TYR A 153 0.18 -6.21 -4.26
N ILE A 154 1.47 -6.31 -4.08
CA ILE A 154 2.12 -7.42 -3.39
C ILE A 154 2.86 -6.93 -2.15
N SER A 155 3.02 -7.82 -1.17
CA SER A 155 4.00 -7.61 -0.09
C SER A 155 5.31 -8.23 -0.52
N LEU A 156 6.28 -7.38 -0.83
CA LEU A 156 7.60 -7.74 -1.32
C LEU A 156 8.56 -7.90 -0.13
N TRP A 157 9.34 -8.97 -0.17
CA TRP A 157 10.39 -9.27 0.81
C TRP A 157 11.72 -9.41 0.07
N LEU A 158 12.66 -8.51 0.39
CA LEU A 158 14.02 -8.47 -0.14
C LEU A 158 15.01 -8.66 1.01
N PRO A 159 15.32 -9.89 1.40
CA PRO A 159 16.08 -10.20 2.62
C PRO A 159 17.53 -9.68 2.62
N SER A 160 18.10 -9.46 1.43
CA SER A 160 19.51 -9.03 1.26
C SER A 160 19.71 -7.51 1.26
N VAL A 161 18.67 -6.70 1.38
CA VAL A 161 18.78 -5.23 1.30
C VAL A 161 19.43 -4.66 2.56
N SER A 162 19.03 -5.13 3.74
CA SER A 162 19.64 -4.74 5.01
C SER A 162 19.42 -5.80 6.07
N SER A 163 20.14 -5.73 7.17
CA SER A 163 19.97 -6.66 8.30
C SER A 163 18.56 -6.63 8.89
N SER A 164 17.89 -5.49 8.85
CA SER A 164 16.49 -5.34 9.30
C SER A 164 15.48 -5.90 8.30
N SER A 165 15.79 -5.89 7.00
CA SER A 165 14.90 -6.31 5.92
C SER A 165 14.66 -7.82 5.90
N PHE A 166 15.54 -8.62 6.55
CA PHE A 166 15.35 -10.07 6.66
C PHE A 166 14.01 -10.47 7.28
N ALA A 167 13.46 -9.67 8.18
CA ALA A 167 12.21 -9.98 8.88
C ALA A 167 11.06 -9.03 8.49
N GLN A 168 11.14 -8.36 7.32
CA GLN A 168 10.16 -7.35 6.93
C GLN A 168 9.64 -7.60 5.52
N THR A 169 8.35 -7.34 5.32
CA THR A 169 7.71 -7.30 4.02
C THR A 169 7.07 -5.93 3.82
N HIS A 170 7.17 -5.39 2.61
CA HIS A 170 6.65 -4.07 2.30
C HIS A 170 5.62 -4.14 1.17
N PRO A 171 4.43 -3.54 1.34
CA PRO A 171 3.40 -3.53 0.30
C PRO A 171 3.76 -2.51 -0.78
N PHE A 172 3.81 -2.97 -2.04
CA PHE A 172 4.00 -2.12 -3.20
C PHE A 172 2.94 -2.37 -4.26
N THR A 173 2.37 -1.28 -4.78
CA THR A 173 1.39 -1.33 -5.84
C THR A 173 2.03 -1.79 -7.14
N ILE A 174 1.37 -2.73 -7.83
CA ILE A 174 1.82 -3.24 -9.11
C ILE A 174 1.45 -2.21 -10.19
N THR A 175 2.44 -1.72 -10.91
CA THR A 175 2.25 -0.75 -12.01
C THR A 175 2.19 -1.42 -13.39
N SER A 176 2.64 -2.67 -13.51
CA SER A 176 2.43 -3.48 -14.72
C SER A 176 1.02 -4.05 -14.76
N TRP A 177 0.50 -4.23 -15.98
CA TRP A 177 -0.76 -4.94 -16.21
C TRP A 177 -0.76 -5.60 -17.59
N SER A 178 -1.36 -6.77 -17.69
CA SER A 178 -1.74 -7.42 -18.95
C SER A 178 -3.01 -8.26 -18.76
N LYS A 179 -3.72 -8.54 -19.84
CA LYS A 179 -4.93 -9.39 -19.82
C LYS A 179 -4.64 -10.82 -19.38
N GLY A 180 -3.47 -11.33 -19.77
CA GLY A 180 -2.99 -12.66 -19.41
C GLY A 180 -2.04 -12.67 -18.20
N PRO A 181 -1.54 -13.86 -17.81
CA PRO A 181 -0.51 -13.96 -16.81
C PRO A 181 0.78 -13.24 -17.23
N GLN A 182 1.45 -12.62 -16.27
CA GLN A 182 2.68 -11.85 -16.46
C GLN A 182 3.89 -12.60 -15.89
N ASN A 183 5.02 -12.56 -16.61
CA ASN A 183 6.29 -13.13 -16.15
C ASN A 183 7.09 -12.14 -15.27
N PHE A 184 6.71 -10.89 -15.26
CA PHE A 184 7.36 -9.87 -14.46
C PHE A 184 6.32 -8.86 -13.93
N LEU A 185 6.62 -8.26 -12.78
CA LEU A 185 5.84 -7.18 -12.19
C LEU A 185 6.74 -5.96 -12.04
N ASP A 186 6.22 -4.81 -12.45
CA ASP A 186 6.91 -3.52 -12.31
C ASP A 186 6.34 -2.74 -11.14
N PHE A 187 7.21 -2.02 -10.43
CA PHE A 187 6.86 -1.15 -9.32
C PHE A 187 7.55 0.19 -9.48
N PHE A 188 6.87 1.24 -9.02
CA PHE A 188 7.31 2.61 -9.00
C PHE A 188 7.29 3.08 -7.55
N ILE A 189 8.46 3.24 -6.93
CA ILE A 189 8.61 3.34 -5.48
C ILE A 189 9.24 4.68 -5.12
N GLU A 190 8.61 5.37 -4.18
CA GLU A 190 9.15 6.57 -3.56
C GLU A 190 10.23 6.21 -2.54
N PRO A 191 11.44 6.80 -2.63
CA PRO A 191 12.40 6.74 -1.55
C PRO A 191 11.88 7.51 -0.34
N ARG A 192 11.67 6.80 0.76
CA ARG A 192 11.28 7.35 2.07
C ARG A 192 12.28 6.91 3.13
N HIS A 193 11.93 7.08 4.40
CA HIS A 193 12.72 6.56 5.51
C HIS A 193 12.60 5.02 5.63
N GLY A 194 13.56 4.39 6.34
CA GLY A 194 13.58 2.95 6.59
C GLY A 194 13.95 2.15 5.34
N PHE A 195 13.22 1.07 5.08
CA PHE A 195 13.54 0.10 4.01
C PHE A 195 13.82 0.73 2.64
N THR A 196 13.05 1.72 2.21
CA THR A 196 13.28 2.36 0.90
C THR A 196 14.53 3.23 0.88
N LYS A 197 14.99 3.76 2.04
CA LYS A 197 16.28 4.41 2.19
C LYS A 197 17.42 3.40 2.07
N ASP A 198 17.30 2.23 2.73
CA ASP A 198 18.29 1.15 2.61
C ASP A 198 18.37 0.65 1.15
N LEU A 199 17.22 0.59 0.48
CA LEU A 199 17.15 0.24 -0.94
C LEU A 199 17.83 1.28 -1.84
N LEU A 200 17.73 2.57 -1.51
CA LEU A 200 18.41 3.64 -2.21
C LEU A 200 19.94 3.54 -2.02
N ALA A 201 20.40 3.29 -0.80
CA ALA A 201 21.83 3.10 -0.50
C ALA A 201 22.43 1.92 -1.30
N LEU A 202 21.66 0.84 -1.50
CA LEU A 202 22.10 -0.30 -2.32
C LEU A 202 22.30 0.05 -3.81
N LEU A 203 21.75 1.17 -4.27
CA LEU A 203 21.82 1.64 -5.66
C LEU A 203 22.91 2.69 -5.90
N GLU A 204 23.72 3.05 -4.89
CA GLU A 204 24.82 4.01 -5.04
C GLU A 204 25.84 3.55 -6.09
N ASP A 205 26.11 2.23 -6.15
CA ASP A 205 27.00 1.62 -7.14
C ASP A 205 26.34 1.27 -8.48
N GLY A 206 25.05 1.61 -8.64
CA GLY A 206 24.29 1.36 -9.86
C GLY A 206 23.17 0.33 -9.73
N PRO A 207 22.53 -0.07 -10.85
CA PRO A 207 21.43 -1.04 -10.83
C PRO A 207 21.87 -2.39 -10.27
N THR A 208 21.05 -2.94 -9.37
CA THR A 208 21.35 -4.21 -8.69
C THR A 208 20.23 -5.25 -8.91
N THR A 209 20.56 -6.50 -8.66
CA THR A 209 19.61 -7.62 -8.71
C THR A 209 19.71 -8.43 -7.43
N CYS A 210 18.60 -8.63 -6.75
CA CYS A 210 18.56 -9.38 -5.50
C CYS A 210 17.43 -10.41 -5.48
N LEU A 211 17.58 -11.40 -4.58
CA LEU A 211 16.55 -12.38 -4.30
C LEU A 211 15.31 -11.69 -3.75
N ALA A 212 14.15 -12.07 -4.30
CA ALA A 212 12.87 -11.54 -3.90
C ALA A 212 11.89 -12.66 -3.57
N LEU A 213 11.24 -12.56 -2.42
CA LEU A 213 10.08 -13.34 -2.06
C LEU A 213 8.88 -12.42 -1.97
N PHE A 214 7.67 -12.95 -2.18
CA PHE A 214 6.48 -12.13 -2.12
C PHE A 214 5.25 -12.91 -1.69
N SER A 215 4.26 -12.16 -1.20
CA SER A 215 2.89 -12.64 -1.03
C SER A 215 1.93 -11.78 -1.83
N GLY A 216 0.82 -12.36 -2.26
CA GLY A 216 -0.17 -11.69 -3.09
C GLY A 216 -0.34 -12.35 -4.48
N PRO A 217 -1.02 -11.67 -5.42
CA PRO A 217 -1.51 -10.28 -5.35
C PRO A 217 -2.64 -10.11 -4.33
N HIS A 218 -2.65 -8.95 -3.68
CA HIS A 218 -3.65 -8.54 -2.69
C HIS A 218 -4.45 -7.36 -3.21
N GLY A 219 -5.61 -7.14 -2.60
CA GLY A 219 -6.52 -6.06 -2.97
C GLY A 219 -7.53 -6.47 -4.03
N LYS A 220 -8.58 -5.66 -4.14
CA LYS A 220 -9.68 -5.86 -5.09
C LYS A 220 -9.59 -4.82 -6.20
N GLN A 221 -9.86 -5.25 -7.41
CA GLN A 221 -10.03 -4.36 -8.55
C GLN A 221 -11.30 -3.53 -8.37
N LEU A 222 -11.21 -2.25 -8.61
CA LEU A 222 -12.38 -1.37 -8.71
C LEU A 222 -13.02 -1.52 -10.09
N PRO A 223 -14.35 -1.54 -10.17
CA PRO A 223 -15.06 -1.76 -11.44
C PRO A 223 -15.16 -0.47 -12.27
N ILE A 224 -14.03 0.22 -12.46
CA ILE A 224 -13.98 1.53 -13.13
C ILE A 224 -14.30 1.45 -14.63
N SER A 225 -14.04 0.31 -15.26
CA SER A 225 -14.29 0.10 -16.70
C SER A 225 -15.76 0.08 -17.12
N ARG A 226 -16.69 0.18 -16.16
CA ARG A 226 -18.13 0.26 -16.45
C ARG A 226 -18.65 1.68 -16.69
N TYR A 227 -17.85 2.69 -16.36
CA TYR A 227 -18.23 4.10 -16.50
C TYR A 227 -17.78 4.67 -17.84
N GLU A 228 -18.49 5.67 -18.37
CA GLU A 228 -18.12 6.32 -19.62
C GLU A 228 -17.00 7.34 -19.46
N ASN A 229 -17.00 8.06 -18.34
CA ASN A 229 -15.99 9.07 -18.03
C ASN A 229 -15.25 8.69 -16.75
N ILE A 230 -13.94 8.77 -16.75
CA ILE A 230 -13.10 8.43 -15.62
C ILE A 230 -12.16 9.60 -15.33
N VAL A 231 -12.21 10.10 -14.11
CA VAL A 231 -11.27 11.10 -13.61
C VAL A 231 -10.35 10.43 -12.58
N MET A 232 -9.07 10.47 -12.82
CA MET A 232 -8.04 9.91 -11.94
C MET A 232 -7.24 11.05 -11.32
N LEU A 233 -7.31 11.18 -10.01
CA LEU A 233 -6.54 12.18 -9.27
C LEU A 233 -5.36 11.52 -8.55
N ALA A 234 -4.17 12.02 -8.79
CA ALA A 234 -2.95 11.54 -8.15
C ALA A 234 -2.18 12.71 -7.52
N THR A 235 -1.52 12.43 -6.39
CA THR A 235 -0.48 13.31 -5.84
C THR A 235 0.81 12.53 -5.75
N GLU A 236 1.94 13.17 -6.13
CA GLU A 236 3.28 12.58 -6.05
C GLU A 236 3.32 11.14 -6.61
N PHE A 237 3.79 10.20 -5.80
CA PHE A 237 3.87 8.78 -6.15
C PHE A 237 2.53 8.04 -6.17
N GLY A 238 1.42 8.70 -5.81
CA GLY A 238 0.08 8.15 -5.97
C GLY A 238 -0.26 7.75 -7.40
N ILE A 239 0.43 8.32 -8.40
CA ILE A 239 0.33 7.91 -9.81
C ILE A 239 0.52 6.39 -10.00
N ALA A 240 1.34 5.73 -9.17
CA ALA A 240 1.56 4.29 -9.24
C ALA A 240 0.28 3.46 -9.13
N ALA A 241 -0.71 3.95 -8.36
CA ALA A 241 -2.00 3.27 -8.22
C ALA A 241 -2.84 3.32 -9.49
N HIS A 242 -2.65 4.35 -10.34
CA HIS A 242 -3.40 4.53 -11.58
C HIS A 242 -2.77 3.84 -12.79
N LEU A 243 -1.45 3.60 -12.79
CA LEU A 243 -0.74 3.07 -13.96
C LEU A 243 -1.27 1.73 -14.45
N SER A 244 -1.60 0.81 -13.54
CA SER A 244 -2.17 -0.49 -13.91
C SER A 244 -3.60 -0.36 -14.46
N TYR A 245 -4.40 0.56 -13.93
CA TYR A 245 -5.73 0.88 -14.45
C TYR A 245 -5.67 1.53 -15.82
N LEU A 246 -4.75 2.49 -16.05
CA LEU A 246 -4.56 3.09 -17.37
C LEU A 246 -4.25 2.04 -18.43
N LYS A 247 -3.32 1.13 -18.14
CA LYS A 247 -2.97 0.03 -19.06
C LYS A 247 -4.18 -0.87 -19.34
N GLN A 248 -4.97 -1.19 -18.33
CA GLN A 248 -6.20 -1.96 -18.51
C GLN A 248 -7.20 -1.22 -19.38
N LEU A 249 -7.49 0.03 -19.07
CA LEU A 249 -8.48 0.83 -19.79
C LEU A 249 -8.09 1.03 -21.26
N MET A 250 -6.81 1.31 -21.57
CA MET A 250 -6.30 1.40 -22.94
C MET A 250 -6.49 0.07 -23.68
N HIS A 251 -6.20 -1.06 -23.01
CA HIS A 251 -6.43 -2.38 -23.59
C HIS A 251 -7.92 -2.65 -23.86
N ASP A 252 -8.79 -2.33 -22.88
CA ASP A 252 -10.24 -2.58 -22.98
C ASP A 252 -10.90 -1.69 -24.04
N GLN A 253 -10.48 -0.43 -24.16
CA GLN A 253 -10.90 0.46 -25.23
C GLN A 253 -10.48 -0.04 -26.60
N ARG A 254 -9.22 -0.45 -26.77
CA ARG A 254 -8.71 -1.04 -28.02
C ARG A 254 -9.54 -2.23 -28.48
N ASN A 255 -9.97 -3.08 -27.54
CA ASN A 255 -10.78 -4.25 -27.82
C ASN A 255 -12.29 -3.97 -27.82
N ARG A 256 -12.71 -2.71 -27.60
CA ARG A 256 -14.12 -2.30 -27.51
C ARG A 256 -14.93 -3.09 -26.47
N THR A 257 -14.29 -3.44 -25.35
CA THR A 257 -14.90 -4.22 -24.25
C THR A 257 -15.38 -3.35 -23.09
N THR A 258 -15.28 -2.02 -23.23
CA THR A 258 -15.65 -1.04 -22.21
C THR A 258 -16.44 0.12 -22.83
N PRO A 259 -17.40 0.72 -22.11
CA PRO A 259 -18.07 1.94 -22.52
C PRO A 259 -17.20 3.20 -22.33
N VAL A 260 -16.00 3.09 -21.75
CA VAL A 260 -15.14 4.23 -21.43
C VAL A 260 -14.82 5.02 -22.69
N ARG A 261 -15.13 6.32 -22.66
CA ARG A 261 -14.89 7.26 -23.75
C ARG A 261 -13.87 8.31 -23.43
N ARG A 262 -13.76 8.65 -22.14
CA ARG A 262 -12.88 9.71 -21.67
C ARG A 262 -12.18 9.31 -20.38
N ILE A 263 -10.89 9.54 -20.35
CA ILE A 263 -10.04 9.34 -19.20
C ILE A 263 -9.26 10.62 -18.96
N HIS A 264 -9.45 11.24 -17.82
CA HIS A 264 -8.69 12.43 -17.42
C HIS A 264 -7.81 12.09 -16.23
N LEU A 265 -6.51 12.02 -16.46
CA LEU A 265 -5.52 11.88 -15.41
C LEU A 265 -5.07 13.27 -14.97
N VAL A 266 -5.39 13.62 -13.74
CA VAL A 266 -4.96 14.87 -13.08
C VAL A 266 -3.92 14.52 -12.03
N TRP A 267 -2.72 15.06 -12.18
CA TRP A 267 -1.59 14.68 -11.36
C TRP A 267 -0.86 15.90 -10.82
N GLN A 268 -0.80 16.00 -9.48
CA GLN A 268 -0.04 17.03 -8.79
C GLN A 268 1.29 16.47 -8.30
N MET A 269 2.36 17.22 -8.53
CA MET A 269 3.70 16.92 -8.07
C MET A 269 4.38 18.17 -7.53
N LYS A 270 5.31 18.01 -6.60
CA LYS A 270 6.12 19.13 -6.08
C LYS A 270 7.15 19.55 -7.09
N THR A 271 7.92 18.60 -7.58
CA THR A 271 8.97 18.77 -8.56
C THR A 271 8.70 17.90 -9.77
N ARG A 272 9.30 18.28 -10.92
CA ARG A 272 9.14 17.53 -12.17
C ARG A 272 9.91 16.21 -12.24
N ASP A 273 10.80 15.92 -11.29
CA ASP A 273 11.60 14.69 -11.32
C ASP A 273 10.74 13.43 -11.31
N VAL A 274 9.68 13.41 -10.49
CA VAL A 274 8.70 12.30 -10.46
C VAL A 274 8.00 12.15 -11.81
N GLY A 275 7.66 13.28 -12.46
CA GLY A 275 7.09 13.32 -13.81
C GLY A 275 8.01 12.72 -14.85
N ILE A 276 9.29 13.11 -14.83
CA ILE A 276 10.32 12.60 -15.76
C ILE A 276 10.52 11.10 -15.55
N ALA A 277 10.59 10.62 -14.30
CA ALA A 277 10.73 9.20 -14.00
C ALA A 277 9.54 8.36 -14.52
N ALA A 278 8.31 8.90 -14.46
CA ALA A 278 7.10 8.26 -14.98
C ALA A 278 6.87 8.48 -16.48
N GLN A 279 7.66 9.35 -17.14
CA GLN A 279 7.46 9.77 -18.52
C GLN A 279 7.32 8.61 -19.51
N LYS A 280 8.20 7.61 -19.42
CA LYS A 280 8.16 6.44 -20.30
C LYS A 280 6.85 5.66 -20.17
N LEU A 281 6.32 5.57 -18.95
CA LEU A 281 5.07 4.85 -18.65
C LEU A 281 3.86 5.60 -19.20
N LEU A 282 3.82 6.93 -19.02
CA LEU A 282 2.74 7.78 -19.51
C LEU A 282 2.78 7.95 -21.02
N ASN A 283 3.97 8.18 -21.61
CA ASN A 283 4.11 8.27 -23.07
C ASN A 283 3.69 6.98 -23.77
N LYS A 284 3.94 5.82 -23.16
CA LYS A 284 3.44 4.55 -23.70
C LYS A 284 1.91 4.53 -23.73
N ALA A 285 1.23 4.95 -22.64
CA ALA A 285 -0.23 5.01 -22.59
C ALA A 285 -0.81 6.03 -23.60
N LEU A 286 -0.21 7.20 -23.72
CA LEU A 286 -0.59 8.24 -24.69
C LEU A 286 -0.42 7.78 -26.14
N ASN A 287 0.67 7.06 -26.43
CA ASN A 287 0.91 6.51 -27.78
C ASN A 287 -0.08 5.38 -28.10
N GLU A 288 -0.39 4.52 -27.16
CA GLU A 288 -1.40 3.47 -27.34
C GLU A 288 -2.79 4.07 -27.62
N ASP A 289 -3.17 5.16 -26.95
CA ASP A 289 -4.40 5.88 -27.18
C ASP A 289 -4.46 6.53 -28.58
N LYS A 290 -3.37 7.16 -29.00
CA LYS A 290 -3.22 7.75 -30.36
C LYS A 290 -3.36 6.68 -31.45
N LEU A 291 -2.71 5.54 -31.28
CA LEU A 291 -2.79 4.42 -32.22
C LEU A 291 -4.21 3.84 -32.33
N ASN A 292 -5.01 3.95 -31.28
CA ASN A 292 -6.41 3.54 -31.27
C ASN A 292 -7.34 4.58 -31.95
N GLY A 293 -6.84 5.77 -32.30
CA GLY A 293 -7.60 6.85 -32.96
C GLY A 293 -8.71 7.43 -32.09
N GLN A 294 -8.63 7.27 -30.77
CA GLN A 294 -9.74 7.63 -29.86
C GLN A 294 -9.59 8.97 -29.18
N ASP A 295 -8.35 9.47 -29.01
CA ASP A 295 -8.05 10.73 -28.29
C ASP A 295 -8.78 10.83 -26.92
N SER A 296 -8.85 9.69 -26.24
CA SER A 296 -9.67 9.53 -25.04
C SER A 296 -8.92 9.89 -23.76
N LEU A 297 -7.58 9.80 -23.77
CA LEU A 297 -6.73 10.07 -22.61
C LEU A 297 -6.25 11.52 -22.63
N ARG A 298 -6.62 12.27 -21.60
CA ARG A 298 -6.09 13.60 -21.28
C ARG A 298 -5.25 13.54 -20.01
N VAL A 299 -4.11 14.22 -19.99
CA VAL A 299 -3.24 14.32 -18.83
C VAL A 299 -3.06 15.78 -18.45
N SER A 300 -3.45 16.16 -17.24
CA SER A 300 -3.23 17.49 -16.67
C SER A 300 -2.26 17.35 -15.49
N MET A 301 -1.11 18.04 -15.58
CA MET A 301 -0.08 18.02 -14.56
C MET A 301 -0.02 19.36 -13.83
N TYR A 302 0.10 19.30 -12.53
CA TYR A 302 0.21 20.48 -11.66
C TYR A 302 1.52 20.40 -10.89
N VAL A 303 2.40 21.39 -11.07
CA VAL A 303 3.70 21.46 -10.38
C VAL A 303 3.68 22.62 -9.41
N THR A 304 3.98 22.35 -8.13
CA THR A 304 3.80 23.35 -7.07
C THR A 304 5.08 24.13 -6.72
N GLU A 305 6.25 23.53 -6.87
CA GLU A 305 7.51 24.12 -6.38
C GLU A 305 8.48 24.53 -7.49
N GLU A 306 8.22 24.19 -8.75
CA GLU A 306 9.10 24.49 -9.88
C GLU A 306 8.37 25.19 -11.03
N ASN A 307 9.13 25.96 -11.81
CA ASN A 307 8.64 26.61 -13.01
C ASN A 307 8.46 25.61 -14.15
N ILE A 308 7.43 25.74 -14.98
CA ILE A 308 6.88 24.69 -15.83
C ILE A 308 7.37 24.78 -17.29
N GLU A 309 8.32 25.66 -17.61
CA GLU A 309 8.60 26.04 -19.01
C GLU A 309 8.94 24.88 -19.96
N ASP A 310 9.33 23.69 -19.49
CA ASP A 310 9.62 22.54 -20.36
C ASP A 310 9.28 21.19 -19.71
N LEU A 311 8.00 20.82 -19.68
CA LEU A 311 7.64 19.44 -19.35
C LEU A 311 7.65 18.56 -20.60
N PRO A 312 8.48 17.49 -20.65
CA PRO A 312 8.67 16.66 -21.85
C PRO A 312 7.53 15.66 -22.09
N PHE A 313 6.31 16.06 -21.88
CA PHE A 313 5.13 15.25 -22.16
C PHE A 313 4.41 15.81 -23.37
N GLY A 314 4.58 15.33 -24.53
CA GLY A 314 4.00 15.72 -25.80
C GLY A 314 2.69 16.55 -25.81
N ASP A 315 2.14 16.84 -26.96
CA ASP A 315 1.02 17.78 -27.22
C ASP A 315 -0.28 17.55 -26.44
N ARG A 316 -0.43 16.42 -25.76
CA ARG A 316 -1.66 16.01 -25.07
C ARG A 316 -1.61 16.09 -23.53
N ALA A 317 -0.46 16.43 -22.99
CA ALA A 317 -0.31 16.69 -21.57
C ALA A 317 -0.24 18.21 -21.36
N MET A 318 -1.14 18.73 -20.54
CA MET A 318 -1.15 20.13 -20.14
C MET A 318 -0.46 20.27 -18.79
N ALA A 319 0.54 21.17 -18.75
CA ALA A 319 1.24 21.50 -17.51
C ALA A 319 0.71 22.83 -16.96
N HIS A 320 0.49 22.86 -15.66
CA HIS A 320 0.00 24.03 -14.93
C HIS A 320 0.87 24.27 -13.70
N HIS A 321 1.10 25.53 -13.39
CA HIS A 321 1.74 25.89 -12.13
C HIS A 321 0.71 25.95 -11.00
N GLY A 322 1.09 25.45 -9.81
CA GLY A 322 0.27 25.54 -8.61
C GLY A 322 -0.49 24.26 -8.25
N PRO A 323 -1.35 24.32 -7.22
CA PRO A 323 -2.13 23.17 -6.75
C PRO A 323 -3.30 22.84 -7.68
N ILE A 324 -3.79 21.61 -7.61
CA ILE A 324 -4.98 21.17 -8.37
C ILE A 324 -6.21 22.01 -7.98
N PRO A 325 -6.85 22.72 -8.91
CA PRO A 325 -8.13 23.37 -8.69
C PRO A 325 -9.27 22.33 -8.77
N LEU A 326 -9.41 21.52 -7.71
CA LEU A 326 -10.29 20.35 -7.70
C LEU A 326 -11.75 20.69 -8.05
N ALA A 327 -12.27 21.81 -7.53
CA ALA A 327 -13.64 22.24 -7.77
C ALA A 327 -13.88 22.56 -9.26
N ASP A 328 -12.91 23.22 -9.90
CA ASP A 328 -13.00 23.60 -11.30
C ASP A 328 -12.90 22.39 -12.22
N ILE A 329 -11.98 21.46 -11.90
CA ILE A 329 -11.85 20.20 -12.66
C ILE A 329 -13.14 19.38 -12.57
N VAL A 330 -13.65 19.16 -11.36
CA VAL A 330 -14.88 18.39 -11.18
C VAL A 330 -16.05 19.08 -11.90
N SER A 331 -16.18 20.41 -11.80
CA SER A 331 -17.26 21.14 -12.48
C SER A 331 -17.12 21.12 -13.99
N SER A 332 -15.90 21.20 -14.55
CA SER A 332 -15.66 21.09 -16.00
C SER A 332 -16.00 19.69 -16.51
N GLU A 333 -15.56 18.64 -15.82
CA GLU A 333 -15.85 17.26 -16.18
C GLU A 333 -17.36 16.94 -16.12
N LEU A 334 -18.07 17.53 -15.15
CA LEU A 334 -19.54 17.39 -15.06
C LEU A 334 -20.28 18.14 -16.17
N ARG A 335 -19.76 19.27 -16.64
CA ARG A 335 -20.35 20.04 -17.76
C ARG A 335 -20.13 19.36 -19.12
N GLU A 336 -18.96 18.79 -19.32
CA GLU A 336 -18.56 18.16 -20.57
C GLU A 336 -19.14 16.75 -20.75
N ARG A 337 -19.79 16.20 -19.71
CA ARG A 337 -20.43 14.89 -19.78
C ARG A 337 -21.70 14.93 -20.64
N ARG A 338 -22.00 13.83 -21.32
CA ARG A 338 -23.28 13.66 -22.00
C ARG A 338 -24.41 13.52 -20.98
N PRO A 339 -25.61 14.00 -21.26
CA PRO A 339 -26.78 13.73 -20.42
C PRO A 339 -26.96 12.22 -20.21
N GLY A 340 -27.06 11.77 -18.93
CA GLY A 340 -27.25 10.36 -18.60
C GLY A 340 -25.94 9.54 -18.49
N SER A 341 -24.76 10.10 -18.83
CA SER A 341 -23.48 9.39 -18.64
C SER A 341 -23.01 9.43 -17.17
N GLU A 342 -22.37 8.36 -16.73
CA GLU A 342 -21.80 8.25 -15.38
C GLU A 342 -20.31 8.61 -15.39
N THR A 343 -19.90 9.40 -14.39
CA THR A 343 -18.50 9.79 -14.16
C THR A 343 -18.01 9.14 -12.89
N TYR A 344 -16.85 8.51 -12.94
CA TYR A 344 -16.16 7.91 -11.79
C TYR A 344 -14.93 8.71 -11.43
N LEU A 345 -14.82 9.10 -10.14
CA LEU A 345 -13.66 9.78 -9.58
C LEU A 345 -12.82 8.79 -8.77
N HIS A 346 -11.58 8.59 -9.16
CA HIS A 346 -10.61 7.74 -8.45
C HIS A 346 -9.46 8.58 -7.91
N VAL A 347 -9.31 8.63 -6.60
CA VAL A 347 -8.28 9.42 -5.90
C VAL A 347 -7.21 8.50 -5.33
N ALA A 348 -5.94 8.80 -5.62
CA ALA A 348 -4.77 8.15 -5.03
C ALA A 348 -3.86 9.22 -4.42
N PRO A 349 -3.64 9.16 -3.09
CA PRO A 349 -2.80 10.11 -2.36
C PRO A 349 -1.31 9.91 -2.59
#